data_7a1796fc88b5d05335832d374e546ed2
#
_entry.id   7a1796fc88b5d05335832d374e546ed2
#
_cell.length_a   1.000
_cell.length_b   1.000
_cell.length_c   1.000
_cell.angle_alpha   90.00
_cell.angle_beta   90.00
_cell.angle_gamma   90.00
#
_symmetry.space_group_name_H-M   'P 1'
#
loop_
_entity.id
_entity.type
_entity.pdbx_description
1 polymer ?
#
loop_
_entity_poly.entity_id
_entity_poly.type
_entity_poly.pdbx_seq_one_letter_code
_entity_poly.pdbx_strand_id
1 'polypeptide(L)'
;RAYRLMPEEGAFAAYLLNWRRKLCDWRELETLSTQVRNAVAKGNPAIEPFAFLSEEASASEQLACARSRAMQIARATTCLPPSLAREGAQLRLGFMSNGFGAHPTGLLTVAFFEALTVGHGIEIHLFATSKDDGSDIRQRLGKASILHDLTGMDHASMATHIRAAGMDILYDLRGWGGGGTPEVFARRPAPVQVNWLAYPGTSGAPWIDYVLADRCVLTE
;
A
#
# COMPACT_ATOMS: atom_id res chain seq x y z
N ARG A 1 11.01 16.28 21.13
CA ARG A 1 10.61 16.34 22.55
C ARG A 1 10.20 14.95 23.05
N ALA A 2 9.32 14.22 22.36
CA ALA A 2 8.86 12.88 22.78
C ALA A 2 10.04 11.90 23.01
N TYR A 3 10.98 11.78 22.09
CA TYR A 3 12.18 10.95 22.24
C TYR A 3 13.01 11.28 23.51
N ARG A 4 13.11 12.57 23.87
CA ARG A 4 13.86 12.95 25.12
C ARG A 4 13.15 12.51 26.40
N LEU A 5 11.83 12.29 26.36
CA LEU A 5 11.04 11.87 27.51
C LEU A 5 11.02 10.34 27.65
N MET A 6 11.10 9.63 26.53
CA MET A 6 11.07 8.16 26.48
C MET A 6 12.06 7.67 25.40
N PRO A 7 13.37 7.75 25.68
CA PRO A 7 14.42 7.44 24.70
C PRO A 7 14.47 5.94 24.34
N GLU A 8 13.96 5.07 25.19
CA GLU A 8 13.88 3.62 24.97
C GLU A 8 12.69 3.22 24.06
N GLU A 9 11.77 4.14 23.78
CA GLU A 9 10.62 3.86 22.91
C GLU A 9 11.03 3.91 21.44
N GLY A 10 11.12 2.73 20.81
CA GLY A 10 11.59 2.57 19.44
C GLY A 10 10.79 3.37 18.40
N ALA A 11 9.49 3.57 18.63
CA ALA A 11 8.65 4.39 17.75
C ALA A 11 9.12 5.85 17.70
N PHE A 12 9.51 6.42 18.85
CA PHE A 12 10.01 7.79 18.90
C PHE A 12 11.42 7.90 18.29
N ALA A 13 12.26 6.87 18.46
CA ALA A 13 13.55 6.80 17.77
C ALA A 13 13.36 6.76 16.25
N ALA A 14 12.45 5.94 15.74
CA ALA A 14 12.15 5.84 14.31
C ALA A 14 11.63 7.17 13.73
N TYR A 15 10.73 7.83 14.47
CA TYR A 15 10.21 9.13 14.05
C TYR A 15 11.32 10.19 14.00
N LEU A 16 12.17 10.27 15.02
CA LEU A 16 13.30 11.21 15.07
C LEU A 16 14.30 10.93 13.95
N LEU A 17 14.66 9.65 13.72
CA LEU A 17 15.57 9.20 12.69
C LEU A 17 15.08 9.63 11.30
N ASN A 18 13.80 9.37 10.99
CA ASN A 18 13.20 9.75 9.72
C ASN A 18 13.24 11.28 9.49
N TRP A 19 12.93 12.09 10.51
CA TRP A 19 12.98 13.54 10.40
C TRP A 19 14.41 14.06 10.27
N ARG A 20 15.37 13.52 11.01
CA ARG A 20 16.78 13.89 10.87
C ARG A 20 17.29 13.66 9.45
N ARG A 21 16.99 12.47 8.88
CA ARG A 21 17.34 12.17 7.48
C ARG A 21 16.73 13.16 6.49
N LYS A 22 15.48 13.51 6.64
CA LYS A 22 14.80 14.52 5.79
C LYS A 22 15.40 15.92 5.90
N LEU A 23 15.97 16.25 7.05
CA LEU A 23 16.60 17.55 7.31
C LEU A 23 18.11 17.51 7.08
N CYS A 24 18.66 16.39 6.58
CA CYS A 24 20.11 16.19 6.46
C CYS A 24 20.86 16.41 7.80
N ASP A 25 20.23 16.08 8.91
CA ASP A 25 20.83 16.11 10.24
C ASP A 25 21.42 14.73 10.57
N TRP A 26 22.73 14.60 10.43
CA TRP A 26 23.45 13.32 10.56
C TRP A 26 23.84 12.95 12.00
N ARG A 27 23.45 13.74 13.00
CA ARG A 27 23.77 13.47 14.39
C ARG A 27 23.09 12.22 14.93
N GLU A 28 23.81 11.38 15.64
CA GLU A 28 23.31 10.17 16.33
C GLU A 28 22.51 9.19 15.44
N LEU A 29 22.70 9.22 14.11
CA LEU A 29 21.93 8.36 13.20
C LEU A 29 22.18 6.87 13.49
N GLU A 30 23.44 6.48 13.73
CA GLU A 30 23.79 5.09 14.03
C GLU A 30 23.12 4.59 15.31
N THR A 31 23.14 5.41 16.37
CA THR A 31 22.47 5.09 17.63
C THR A 31 20.97 4.93 17.44
N LEU A 32 20.33 5.87 16.72
CA LEU A 32 18.90 5.80 16.44
C LEU A 32 18.55 4.62 15.53
N SER A 33 19.36 4.35 14.50
CA SER A 33 19.20 3.19 13.62
C SER A 33 19.26 1.87 14.41
N THR A 34 20.25 1.73 15.29
CA THR A 34 20.38 0.56 16.17
C THR A 34 19.14 0.39 17.06
N GLN A 35 18.62 1.47 17.65
CA GLN A 35 17.40 1.42 18.46
C GLN A 35 16.19 0.99 17.64
N VAL A 36 16.03 1.51 16.41
CA VAL A 36 14.94 1.14 15.51
C VAL A 36 15.02 -0.33 15.12
N ARG A 37 16.20 -0.83 14.73
CA ARG A 37 16.40 -2.25 14.39
C ARG A 37 16.13 -3.17 15.58
N ASN A 38 16.56 -2.78 16.77
CA ASN A 38 16.26 -3.51 18.01
C ASN A 38 14.74 -3.53 18.31
N ALA A 39 14.02 -2.44 18.03
CA ALA A 39 12.58 -2.39 18.19
C ALA A 39 11.89 -3.34 17.20
N VAL A 40 12.34 -3.39 15.93
CA VAL A 40 11.85 -4.36 14.93
C VAL A 40 12.12 -5.79 15.39
N ALA A 41 13.32 -6.11 15.89
CA ALA A 41 13.66 -7.43 16.39
C ALA A 41 12.77 -7.87 17.57
N LYS A 42 12.28 -6.91 18.38
CA LYS A 42 11.31 -7.15 19.46
C LYS A 42 9.86 -7.18 18.98
N GLY A 43 9.61 -7.05 17.67
CA GLY A 43 8.28 -7.08 17.09
C GLY A 43 7.45 -5.81 17.34
N ASN A 44 8.08 -4.65 17.50
CA ASN A 44 7.35 -3.39 17.70
C ASN A 44 6.60 -2.98 16.41
N PRO A 45 5.25 -2.99 16.39
CA PRO A 45 4.46 -2.72 15.20
C PRO A 45 4.36 -1.22 14.86
N ALA A 46 4.88 -0.34 15.70
CA ALA A 46 4.86 1.10 15.46
C ALA A 46 5.98 1.58 14.52
N ILE A 47 6.89 0.66 14.13
CA ILE A 47 7.90 0.97 13.11
C ILE A 47 7.25 0.87 11.73
N GLU A 48 7.25 1.98 11.00
CA GLU A 48 6.65 2.03 9.65
C GLU A 48 7.54 1.32 8.62
N PRO A 49 7.04 0.30 7.89
CA PRO A 49 7.86 -0.48 6.97
C PRO A 49 8.50 0.36 5.86
N PHE A 50 7.80 1.37 5.35
CA PHE A 50 8.36 2.26 4.32
C PHE A 50 9.56 3.07 4.83
N ALA A 51 9.49 3.60 6.03
CA ALA A 51 10.62 4.31 6.64
C ALA A 51 11.77 3.36 6.96
N PHE A 52 11.47 2.10 7.31
CA PHE A 52 12.46 1.08 7.60
C PHE A 52 13.28 0.62 6.39
N LEU A 53 12.77 0.82 5.15
CA LEU A 53 13.54 0.54 3.92
C LEU A 53 14.83 1.38 3.82
N SER A 54 14.92 2.49 4.52
CA SER A 54 16.13 3.33 4.57
C SER A 54 17.15 2.89 5.62
N GLU A 55 16.86 1.83 6.38
CA GLU A 55 17.82 1.20 7.28
C GLU A 55 18.73 0.22 6.53
N GLU A 56 19.95 0.06 6.99
CA GLU A 56 20.87 -0.99 6.57
C GLU A 56 20.43 -2.33 7.19
N ALA A 57 19.29 -2.83 6.71
CA ALA A 57 18.59 -3.99 7.25
C ALA A 57 18.56 -5.14 6.24
N SER A 58 18.67 -6.36 6.74
CA SER A 58 18.50 -7.57 5.95
C SER A 58 17.06 -7.75 5.47
N ALA A 59 16.84 -8.56 4.43
CA ALA A 59 15.50 -8.91 3.95
C ALA A 59 14.63 -9.53 5.05
N SER A 60 15.23 -10.31 5.97
CA SER A 60 14.52 -10.90 7.11
C SER A 60 14.07 -9.85 8.13
N GLU A 61 14.87 -8.82 8.40
CA GLU A 61 14.49 -7.70 9.27
C GLU A 61 13.37 -6.86 8.63
N GLN A 62 13.46 -6.59 7.33
CA GLN A 62 12.40 -5.88 6.59
C GLN A 62 11.08 -6.66 6.63
N LEU A 63 11.13 -7.99 6.43
CA LEU A 63 9.96 -8.85 6.55
C LEU A 63 9.40 -8.86 7.98
N ALA A 64 10.25 -8.92 9.00
CA ALA A 64 9.82 -8.87 10.41
C ALA A 64 9.10 -7.55 10.72
N CYS A 65 9.64 -6.41 10.25
CA CYS A 65 9.01 -5.11 10.39
C CYS A 65 7.61 -5.09 9.74
N ALA A 66 7.52 -5.48 8.47
CA ALA A 66 6.27 -5.49 7.72
C ALA A 66 5.22 -6.44 8.35
N ARG A 67 5.63 -7.65 8.77
CA ARG A 67 4.75 -8.61 9.46
C ARG A 67 4.22 -8.07 10.79
N SER A 68 5.06 -7.44 11.60
CA SER A 68 4.63 -6.88 12.89
C SER A 68 3.54 -5.82 12.69
N ARG A 69 3.72 -4.92 11.72
CA ARG A 69 2.73 -3.92 11.36
C ARG A 69 1.46 -4.55 10.80
N ALA A 70 1.58 -5.49 9.87
CA ALA A 70 0.45 -6.20 9.28
C ALA A 70 -0.37 -6.94 10.35
N MET A 71 0.27 -7.65 11.26
CA MET A 71 -0.43 -8.36 12.34
C MET A 71 -1.17 -7.42 13.30
N GLN A 72 -0.63 -6.24 13.56
CA GLN A 72 -1.35 -5.21 14.34
C GLN A 72 -2.65 -4.81 13.62
N ILE A 73 -2.57 -4.51 12.32
CA ILE A 73 -3.74 -4.15 11.51
C ILE A 73 -4.74 -5.30 11.45
N ALA A 74 -4.28 -6.53 11.19
CA ALA A 74 -5.14 -7.71 11.12
C ALA A 74 -5.95 -7.93 12.41
N ARG A 75 -5.32 -7.73 13.59
CA ARG A 75 -5.99 -7.85 14.88
C ARG A 75 -7.04 -6.76 15.13
N ALA A 76 -6.85 -5.58 14.55
CA ALA A 76 -7.75 -4.44 14.69
C ALA A 76 -8.85 -4.40 13.60
N THR A 77 -8.80 -5.31 12.64
CA THR A 77 -9.65 -5.27 11.44
C THR A 77 -10.52 -6.51 11.34
N THR A 78 -11.82 -6.33 11.13
CA THR A 78 -12.74 -7.43 10.83
C THR A 78 -12.80 -7.65 9.31
N CYS A 79 -12.51 -8.87 8.87
CA CYS A 79 -12.65 -9.25 7.46
C CYS A 79 -14.13 -9.25 7.04
N LEU A 80 -14.38 -8.86 5.80
CA LEU A 80 -15.68 -9.09 5.18
C LEU A 80 -15.91 -10.60 4.97
N PRO A 81 -17.17 -11.06 4.91
CA PRO A 81 -17.45 -12.44 4.54
C PRO A 81 -16.75 -12.81 3.23
N PRO A 82 -16.40 -14.09 3.01
CA PRO A 82 -15.78 -14.53 1.76
C PRO A 82 -16.54 -14.04 0.53
N SER A 83 -15.80 -13.55 -0.47
CA SER A 83 -16.40 -13.20 -1.76
C SER A 83 -16.77 -14.46 -2.49
N LEU A 84 -18.02 -14.55 -2.97
CA LEU A 84 -18.39 -15.59 -3.90
C LEU A 84 -17.75 -15.29 -5.26
N ALA A 85 -17.31 -16.36 -5.94
CA ALA A 85 -16.87 -16.24 -7.32
C ALA A 85 -18.03 -15.70 -8.17
N ARG A 86 -17.75 -14.72 -9.02
CA ARG A 86 -18.73 -14.21 -9.97
C ARG A 86 -18.87 -15.20 -11.13
N GLU A 87 -20.09 -15.53 -11.46
CA GLU A 87 -20.38 -16.14 -12.76
C GLU A 87 -20.54 -15.01 -13.79
N GLY A 88 -19.61 -14.92 -14.71
CA GLY A 88 -19.64 -13.87 -15.73
C GLY A 88 -18.47 -13.95 -16.69
N ALA A 89 -18.70 -13.51 -17.92
CA ALA A 89 -17.71 -13.61 -18.99
C ALA A 89 -16.60 -12.55 -18.91
N GLN A 90 -16.79 -11.49 -18.12
CA GLN A 90 -15.86 -10.34 -18.09
C GLN A 90 -15.11 -10.27 -16.77
N LEU A 91 -13.77 -10.31 -16.86
CA LEU A 91 -12.87 -10.17 -15.73
C LEU A 91 -12.88 -8.72 -15.22
N ARG A 92 -13.10 -8.52 -13.93
CA ARG A 92 -13.04 -7.21 -13.27
C ARG A 92 -11.76 -7.04 -12.48
N LEU A 93 -10.94 -6.08 -12.92
CA LEU A 93 -9.71 -5.70 -12.27
C LEU A 93 -9.88 -4.37 -11.54
N GLY A 94 -9.70 -4.39 -10.22
CA GLY A 94 -9.70 -3.20 -9.38
C GLY A 94 -8.28 -2.75 -9.07
N PHE A 95 -8.05 -1.45 -9.10
CA PHE A 95 -6.77 -0.84 -8.71
C PHE A 95 -7.04 0.27 -7.71
N MET A 96 -6.33 0.27 -6.59
CA MET A 96 -6.52 1.25 -5.53
C MET A 96 -5.27 2.10 -5.32
N SER A 97 -5.43 3.42 -5.32
CA SER A 97 -4.34 4.36 -5.12
C SER A 97 -4.84 5.76 -4.73
N ASN A 98 -3.99 6.50 -4.02
CA ASN A 98 -4.13 7.96 -3.86
C ASN A 98 -3.40 8.74 -4.96
N GLY A 99 -2.83 8.06 -5.96
CA GLY A 99 -2.01 8.66 -7.02
C GLY A 99 -2.66 8.66 -8.41
N PHE A 100 -3.99 8.54 -8.51
CA PHE A 100 -4.70 8.64 -9.80
C PHE A 100 -4.92 10.11 -10.18
N GLY A 101 -3.90 10.73 -10.78
CA GLY A 101 -3.85 12.12 -11.20
C GLY A 101 -2.45 12.50 -11.67
N ALA A 102 -2.05 13.77 -11.53
CA ALA A 102 -0.70 14.28 -11.83
C ALA A 102 0.33 13.81 -10.77
N HIS A 103 0.44 12.52 -10.60
CA HIS A 103 1.28 11.82 -9.62
C HIS A 103 2.06 10.71 -10.35
N PRO A 104 3.27 10.31 -9.90
CA PRO A 104 4.04 9.24 -10.53
C PRO A 104 3.22 7.97 -10.85
N THR A 105 2.36 7.52 -9.94
CA THR A 105 1.48 6.36 -10.19
C THR A 105 0.57 6.59 -11.38
N GLY A 106 -0.12 7.73 -11.46
CA GLY A 106 -1.01 8.06 -12.59
C GLY A 106 -0.25 8.16 -13.91
N LEU A 107 0.90 8.85 -13.90
CA LEU A 107 1.76 9.00 -15.08
C LEU A 107 2.27 7.66 -15.62
N LEU A 108 2.67 6.75 -14.73
CA LEU A 108 3.19 5.44 -15.10
C LEU A 108 2.09 4.47 -15.58
N THR A 109 0.86 4.63 -15.09
CA THR A 109 -0.20 3.64 -15.33
C THR A 109 -1.24 4.06 -16.36
N VAL A 110 -1.36 5.34 -16.71
CA VAL A 110 -2.41 5.80 -17.63
C VAL A 110 -2.37 5.09 -18.98
N ALA A 111 -1.20 5.00 -19.62
CA ALA A 111 -1.05 4.31 -20.91
C ALA A 111 -1.31 2.80 -20.80
N PHE A 112 -0.97 2.19 -19.67
CA PHE A 112 -1.28 0.78 -19.41
C PHE A 112 -2.79 0.56 -19.33
N PHE A 113 -3.55 1.38 -18.62
CA PHE A 113 -5.00 1.24 -18.54
C PHE A 113 -5.67 1.51 -19.90
N GLU A 114 -5.22 2.52 -20.65
CA GLU A 114 -5.71 2.78 -22.01
C GLU A 114 -5.51 1.58 -22.94
N ALA A 115 -4.34 0.93 -22.87
CA ALA A 115 -4.05 -0.26 -23.67
C ALA A 115 -4.87 -1.48 -23.24
N LEU A 116 -5.07 -1.66 -21.92
CA LEU A 116 -5.74 -2.84 -21.37
C LEU A 116 -7.23 -2.88 -21.68
N THR A 117 -7.86 -1.72 -21.91
CA THR A 117 -9.29 -1.64 -22.26
C THR A 117 -9.60 -2.08 -23.70
N VAL A 118 -8.58 -2.14 -24.57
CA VAL A 118 -8.78 -2.45 -25.99
C VAL A 118 -8.86 -3.96 -26.24
N GLY A 119 -10.06 -4.49 -26.45
CA GLY A 119 -10.25 -5.84 -27.02
C GLY A 119 -10.02 -7.04 -26.12
N HIS A 120 -9.84 -6.86 -24.80
CA HIS A 120 -9.47 -7.95 -23.90
C HIS A 120 -10.61 -8.52 -23.03
N GLY A 121 -11.84 -7.99 -23.14
CA GLY A 121 -12.95 -8.47 -22.28
C GLY A 121 -12.70 -8.23 -20.78
N ILE A 122 -11.92 -7.19 -20.44
CA ILE A 122 -11.56 -6.80 -19.09
C ILE A 122 -12.28 -5.50 -18.73
N GLU A 123 -12.87 -5.46 -17.56
CA GLU A 123 -13.45 -4.25 -16.97
C GLU A 123 -12.50 -3.70 -15.91
N ILE A 124 -12.06 -2.45 -16.08
CA ILE A 124 -11.10 -1.81 -15.19
C ILE A 124 -11.83 -0.85 -14.25
N HIS A 125 -11.60 -1.02 -12.94
CA HIS A 125 -12.09 -0.15 -11.89
C HIS A 125 -10.92 0.52 -11.17
N LEU A 126 -10.93 1.86 -11.09
CA LEU A 126 -9.95 2.63 -10.35
C LEU A 126 -10.61 3.19 -9.08
N PHE A 127 -10.09 2.80 -7.92
CA PHE A 127 -10.55 3.25 -6.61
C PHE A 127 -9.62 4.36 -6.11
N ALA A 128 -10.00 5.61 -6.32
CA ALA A 128 -9.20 6.77 -5.97
C ALA A 128 -9.45 7.21 -4.53
N THR A 129 -8.40 7.29 -3.72
CA THR A 129 -8.46 7.80 -2.34
C THR A 129 -8.00 9.25 -2.20
N SER A 130 -7.61 9.88 -3.32
CA SER A 130 -7.32 11.33 -3.41
C SER A 130 -8.39 12.05 -4.18
N LYS A 131 -8.57 13.33 -3.86
CA LYS A 131 -9.46 14.24 -4.62
C LYS A 131 -9.05 14.32 -6.08
N ASP A 132 -10.01 14.62 -6.94
CA ASP A 132 -9.75 15.00 -8.33
C ASP A 132 -8.88 16.26 -8.33
N ASP A 133 -7.74 16.17 -9.03
CA ASP A 133 -6.78 17.26 -9.19
C ASP A 133 -7.01 18.08 -10.48
N GLY A 134 -8.02 17.72 -11.25
CA GLY A 134 -8.37 18.35 -12.54
C GLY A 134 -7.35 18.12 -13.66
N SER A 135 -6.36 17.25 -13.45
CA SER A 135 -5.29 17.02 -14.42
C SER A 135 -5.76 16.23 -15.66
N ASP A 136 -5.05 16.41 -16.78
CA ASP A 136 -5.27 15.61 -18.00
C ASP A 136 -5.09 14.10 -17.72
N ILE A 137 -4.18 13.73 -16.84
CA ILE A 137 -3.97 12.34 -16.43
C ILE A 137 -5.22 11.78 -15.74
N ARG A 138 -5.84 12.54 -14.81
CA ARG A 138 -7.08 12.15 -14.14
C ARG A 138 -8.22 11.96 -15.14
N GLN A 139 -8.35 12.85 -16.10
CA GLN A 139 -9.37 12.76 -17.14
C GLN A 139 -9.17 11.55 -18.05
N ARG A 140 -7.92 11.27 -18.46
CA ARG A 140 -7.56 10.08 -19.26
C ARG A 140 -7.86 8.79 -18.51
N LEU A 141 -7.48 8.71 -17.24
CA LEU A 141 -7.80 7.56 -16.36
C LEU A 141 -9.31 7.34 -16.28
N GLY A 142 -10.10 8.40 -16.10
CA GLY A 142 -11.57 8.31 -16.06
C GLY A 142 -12.21 7.87 -17.39
N LYS A 143 -11.56 8.14 -18.54
CA LYS A 143 -12.03 7.65 -19.85
C LYS A 143 -11.67 6.18 -20.08
N ALA A 144 -10.57 5.72 -19.51
CA ALA A 144 -10.08 4.35 -19.68
C ALA A 144 -10.63 3.37 -18.62
N SER A 145 -11.47 3.79 -17.67
CA SER A 145 -11.88 2.96 -16.55
C SER A 145 -13.21 3.42 -15.93
N ILE A 146 -13.77 2.58 -15.09
CA ILE A 146 -14.81 2.98 -14.13
C ILE A 146 -14.11 3.56 -12.91
N LEU A 147 -14.13 4.87 -12.77
CA LEU A 147 -13.42 5.55 -11.69
C LEU A 147 -14.37 5.81 -10.50
N HIS A 148 -13.97 5.27 -9.35
CA HIS A 148 -14.67 5.42 -8.08
C HIS A 148 -13.94 6.44 -7.21
N ASP A 149 -14.64 7.47 -6.75
CA ASP A 149 -14.12 8.41 -5.76
C ASP A 149 -14.42 7.90 -4.35
N LEU A 150 -13.38 7.53 -3.62
CA LEU A 150 -13.47 7.08 -2.22
C LEU A 150 -13.00 8.16 -1.24
N THR A 151 -12.81 9.39 -1.71
CA THR A 151 -12.30 10.48 -0.87
C THR A 151 -13.21 10.74 0.33
N GLY A 152 -12.60 10.76 1.51
CA GLY A 152 -13.32 11.01 2.76
C GLY A 152 -14.10 9.83 3.34
N MET A 153 -14.10 8.67 2.67
CA MET A 153 -14.66 7.44 3.25
C MET A 153 -13.72 6.87 4.31
N ASP A 154 -14.27 6.24 5.34
CA ASP A 154 -13.49 5.39 6.24
C ASP A 154 -13.14 4.04 5.58
N HIS A 155 -12.15 3.33 6.15
CA HIS A 155 -11.64 2.08 5.57
C HIS A 155 -12.71 0.97 5.48
N ALA A 156 -13.69 0.93 6.37
CA ALA A 156 -14.76 -0.07 6.33
C ALA A 156 -15.72 0.22 5.17
N SER A 157 -16.10 1.48 5.00
CA SER A 157 -16.93 1.96 3.90
C SER A 157 -16.26 1.75 2.55
N MET A 158 -14.95 2.05 2.43
CA MET A 158 -14.16 1.77 1.24
C MET A 158 -14.20 0.28 0.88
N ALA A 159 -13.91 -0.59 1.84
CA ALA A 159 -13.90 -2.04 1.62
C ALA A 159 -15.28 -2.57 1.20
N THR A 160 -16.35 -2.07 1.81
CA THR A 160 -17.73 -2.44 1.45
C THR A 160 -18.07 -1.98 0.03
N HIS A 161 -17.67 -0.76 -0.35
CA HIS A 161 -17.88 -0.23 -1.70
C HIS A 161 -17.14 -1.08 -2.75
N ILE A 162 -15.87 -1.41 -2.52
CA ILE A 162 -15.07 -2.27 -3.42
C ILE A 162 -15.71 -3.66 -3.52
N ARG A 163 -16.18 -4.24 -2.41
CA ARG A 163 -16.87 -5.53 -2.40
C ARG A 163 -18.14 -5.49 -3.24
N ALA A 164 -18.95 -4.43 -3.12
CA ALA A 164 -20.18 -4.25 -3.90
C ALA A 164 -19.91 -4.10 -5.40
N ALA A 165 -18.76 -3.51 -5.78
CA ALA A 165 -18.33 -3.40 -7.17
C ALA A 165 -17.89 -4.76 -7.77
N GLY A 166 -17.63 -5.78 -6.94
CA GLY A 166 -17.45 -7.16 -7.37
C GLY A 166 -16.16 -7.41 -8.15
N MET A 167 -15.01 -7.00 -7.60
CA MET A 167 -13.70 -7.23 -8.21
C MET A 167 -13.30 -8.70 -8.13
N ASP A 168 -12.77 -9.25 -9.21
CA ASP A 168 -12.14 -10.57 -9.24
C ASP A 168 -10.71 -10.48 -8.69
N ILE A 169 -9.98 -9.43 -9.06
CA ILE A 169 -8.63 -9.14 -8.55
C ILE A 169 -8.55 -7.67 -8.15
N LEU A 170 -8.02 -7.40 -6.96
CA LEU A 170 -7.77 -6.05 -6.48
C LEU A 170 -6.26 -5.80 -6.30
N TYR A 171 -5.76 -4.77 -6.96
CA TYR A 171 -4.36 -4.35 -6.89
C TYR A 171 -4.17 -3.20 -5.90
N ASP A 172 -3.26 -3.41 -4.96
CA ASP A 172 -2.73 -2.36 -4.08
C ASP A 172 -1.54 -1.67 -4.77
N LEU A 173 -1.75 -0.44 -5.21
CA LEU A 173 -0.68 0.35 -5.84
C LEU A 173 0.13 1.18 -4.85
N ARG A 174 -0.07 1.04 -3.55
CA ARG A 174 0.62 1.85 -2.54
C ARG A 174 1.37 1.03 -1.50
N GLY A 175 0.88 -0.15 -1.15
CA GLY A 175 1.46 -0.95 -0.08
C GLY A 175 1.64 -0.12 1.20
N TRP A 176 2.84 -0.16 1.79
CA TRP A 176 3.21 0.66 2.95
C TRP A 176 3.64 2.09 2.61
N GLY A 177 3.50 2.52 1.34
CA GLY A 177 3.82 3.87 0.90
C GLY A 177 2.87 4.92 1.47
N GLY A 178 3.28 6.19 1.45
CA GLY A 178 2.46 7.30 1.95
C GLY A 178 1.09 7.37 1.29
N GLY A 179 0.02 7.42 2.09
CA GLY A 179 -1.37 7.37 1.62
C GLY A 179 -1.84 5.97 1.20
N GLY A 180 -1.10 4.91 1.56
CA GLY A 180 -1.59 3.53 1.48
C GLY A 180 -2.74 3.29 2.47
N THR A 181 -3.55 2.30 2.16
CA THR A 181 -4.75 1.93 2.93
C THR A 181 -4.77 0.43 3.24
N PRO A 182 -3.75 -0.09 3.93
CA PRO A 182 -3.65 -1.52 4.22
C PRO A 182 -4.83 -2.06 5.02
N GLU A 183 -5.52 -1.21 5.80
CA GLU A 183 -6.72 -1.57 6.55
C GLU A 183 -7.91 -1.91 5.64
N VAL A 184 -7.97 -1.37 4.42
CA VAL A 184 -8.98 -1.74 3.42
C VAL A 184 -8.71 -3.14 2.91
N PHE A 185 -7.47 -3.42 2.53
CA PHE A 185 -7.04 -4.75 2.05
C PHE A 185 -7.14 -5.82 3.14
N ALA A 186 -6.86 -5.48 4.40
CA ALA A 186 -7.02 -6.38 5.54
C ALA A 186 -8.47 -6.86 5.72
N ARG A 187 -9.46 -6.13 5.20
CA ARG A 187 -10.88 -6.54 5.20
C ARG A 187 -11.22 -7.51 4.08
N ARG A 188 -10.30 -7.82 3.19
CA ARG A 188 -10.48 -8.77 2.08
C ARG A 188 -11.68 -8.42 1.17
N PRO A 189 -11.74 -7.21 0.58
CA PRO A 189 -12.86 -6.81 -0.29
C PRO A 189 -12.92 -7.59 -1.62
N ALA A 190 -11.82 -8.20 -2.06
CA ALA A 190 -11.76 -9.03 -3.26
C ALA A 190 -11.21 -10.43 -2.94
N PRO A 191 -11.54 -11.46 -3.75
CA PRO A 191 -11.06 -12.82 -3.55
C PRO A 191 -9.54 -12.95 -3.75
N VAL A 192 -8.97 -12.20 -4.70
CA VAL A 192 -7.51 -12.14 -4.97
C VAL A 192 -7.03 -10.71 -4.78
N GLN A 193 -5.96 -10.56 -4.01
CA GLN A 193 -5.35 -9.25 -3.73
C GLN A 193 -3.86 -9.27 -4.05
N VAL A 194 -3.42 -8.29 -4.83
CA VAL A 194 -2.08 -8.22 -5.43
C VAL A 194 -1.41 -6.91 -5.06
N ASN A 195 -0.16 -6.95 -4.63
CA ASN A 195 0.64 -5.74 -4.50
C ASN A 195 1.37 -5.45 -5.82
N TRP A 196 1.35 -4.19 -6.28
CA TRP A 196 2.00 -3.78 -7.52
C TRP A 196 2.50 -2.33 -7.45
N LEU A 197 3.66 -2.10 -8.02
CA LEU A 197 4.25 -0.86 -8.50
C LEU A 197 4.86 0.06 -7.44
N ALA A 198 4.12 0.66 -6.53
CA ALA A 198 4.60 1.85 -5.81
C ALA A 198 5.32 1.58 -4.49
N TYR A 199 5.37 0.34 -4.03
CA TYR A 199 6.10 -0.04 -2.82
C TYR A 199 7.16 -1.11 -3.14
N PRO A 200 8.45 -0.79 -3.02
CA PRO A 200 9.53 -1.69 -3.46
C PRO A 200 9.92 -2.74 -2.41
N GLY A 201 9.27 -2.75 -1.24
CA GLY A 201 9.57 -3.70 -0.15
C GLY A 201 8.56 -4.83 -0.05
N THR A 202 8.83 -5.77 0.85
CA THR A 202 7.90 -6.87 1.14
C THR A 202 6.65 -6.37 1.85
N SER A 203 5.47 -6.86 1.44
CA SER A 203 4.22 -6.53 2.14
C SER A 203 4.16 -7.13 3.53
N GLY A 204 4.68 -8.36 3.73
CA GLY A 204 4.56 -9.12 4.98
C GLY A 204 3.11 -9.33 5.44
N ALA A 205 2.13 -8.96 4.62
CA ALA A 205 0.73 -8.89 4.97
C ALA A 205 -0.03 -10.17 4.57
N PRO A 206 -0.78 -10.80 5.49
CA PRO A 206 -1.47 -12.06 5.22
C PRO A 206 -2.67 -11.91 4.27
N TRP A 207 -3.07 -10.69 3.97
CA TRP A 207 -4.15 -10.39 3.03
C TRP A 207 -3.70 -10.10 1.61
N ILE A 208 -2.39 -10.08 1.33
CA ILE A 208 -1.84 -9.98 -0.01
C ILE A 208 -1.44 -11.38 -0.49
N ASP A 209 -2.04 -11.81 -1.59
CA ASP A 209 -1.87 -13.15 -2.12
C ASP A 209 -0.67 -13.23 -3.09
N TYR A 210 -0.45 -12.16 -3.87
CA TYR A 210 0.60 -12.11 -4.89
C TYR A 210 1.27 -10.75 -4.95
N VAL A 211 2.49 -10.72 -5.52
CA VAL A 211 3.16 -9.51 -5.95
C VAL A 211 3.34 -9.56 -7.47
N LEU A 212 3.01 -8.48 -8.16
CA LEU A 212 3.32 -8.32 -9.57
C LEU A 212 4.63 -7.54 -9.69
N ALA A 213 5.65 -8.19 -10.26
CA ALA A 213 6.97 -7.60 -10.46
C ALA A 213 7.61 -8.18 -11.72
N ASP A 214 8.54 -7.45 -12.31
CA ASP A 214 9.39 -7.95 -13.40
C ASP A 214 10.67 -8.59 -12.85
N ARG A 215 11.45 -9.19 -13.75
CA ARG A 215 12.72 -9.83 -13.40
C ARG A 215 13.83 -8.85 -12.97
N CYS A 216 13.65 -7.56 -13.17
CA CYS A 216 14.59 -6.55 -12.69
C CYS A 216 14.36 -6.23 -11.21
N VAL A 217 13.11 -6.33 -10.76
CA VAL A 217 12.72 -6.10 -9.36
C VAL A 217 12.86 -7.36 -8.52
N LEU A 218 12.46 -8.50 -9.07
CA LEU A 218 12.62 -9.82 -8.44
C LEU A 218 13.50 -10.68 -9.36
N THR A 219 14.77 -10.82 -8.97
CA THR A 219 15.71 -11.74 -9.62
C THR A 219 15.44 -13.17 -9.15
N GLU A 220 15.64 -14.15 -10.04
CA GLU A 220 15.61 -15.59 -9.72
C GLU A 220 16.66 -15.98 -8.69
#